data_0abba9240920ee474898966810d3ea10
#
_entry.id   0abba9240920ee474898966810d3ea10
#
_cell.length_a   1.000
_cell.length_b   1.000
_cell.length_c   1.000
_cell.angle_alpha   90.00
_cell.angle_beta   90.00
_cell.angle_gamma   90.00
#
_symmetry.space_group_name_H-M   'P 1'
#
loop_
_entity.id
_entity.type
_entity.pdbx_description
1 polymer ?
#
loop_
_entity_poly.entity_id
_entity_poly.type
_entity_poly.pdbx_seq_one_letter_code
_entity_poly.pdbx_strand_id
1 'polypeptide(L)'
;GANLPDQDRVFNNYGKFFMEMSRRSKEGIPTISVVFGNATAGGAYVPGMSDYSILQKNAAKVFLAGPPLVKMATNEDANDEELGGAQMHSSISGVSDFLAKDEKDALEITKNLIKKIKQPADNKYKSDASSPKFVKDEIIGIIPSNLKKRFDIRELVKRFVDSSEFIEFKENYGRTMFCCWTKINGYPIGIIANNGVIFIESARKATHFIQLANKSNTPLLFIHNTTGFM
;
A
#
# COMPACT_ATOMS: atom_id res chain seq x y z
N GLY A 1 12.02 21.02 5.33
CA GLY A 1 12.47 21.12 6.71
C GLY A 1 11.94 22.36 7.40
N ALA A 2 12.00 22.40 8.72
CA ALA A 2 11.58 23.57 9.48
C ALA A 2 12.59 24.72 9.27
N ASN A 3 12.07 25.96 9.24
CA ASN A 3 12.91 27.13 9.27
C ASN A 3 13.64 27.19 10.64
N LEU A 4 14.98 27.14 10.65
CA LEU A 4 15.78 27.05 11.87
C LEU A 4 15.47 28.17 12.90
N PRO A 5 15.28 29.44 12.50
CA PRO A 5 14.91 30.51 13.43
C PRO A 5 13.56 30.35 14.13
N ASP A 6 12.66 29.55 13.56
CA ASP A 6 11.31 29.35 14.10
C ASP A 6 11.13 28.00 14.78
N GLN A 7 12.17 27.20 14.96
CA GLN A 7 12.07 25.85 15.51
C GLN A 7 11.50 25.80 16.93
N ASP A 8 11.81 26.76 17.78
CA ASP A 8 11.27 26.86 19.13
C ASP A 8 9.76 26.99 19.15
N ARG A 9 9.18 27.72 18.19
CA ARG A 9 7.73 27.90 18.03
C ARG A 9 7.04 26.68 17.44
N VAL A 10 7.73 25.97 16.56
CA VAL A 10 7.19 24.83 15.82
C VAL A 10 7.26 23.55 16.65
N PHE A 11 8.25 23.39 17.52
CA PHE A 11 8.54 22.15 18.22
C PHE A 11 7.36 21.58 19.02
N ASN A 12 6.72 22.40 19.85
CA ASN A 12 5.57 21.98 20.65
C ASN A 12 4.34 21.64 19.79
N ASN A 13 4.15 22.33 18.67
CA ASN A 13 3.04 22.09 17.75
C ASN A 13 3.26 20.83 16.91
N TYR A 14 4.52 20.48 16.61
CA TYR A 14 4.84 19.27 15.87
C TYR A 14 4.53 18.00 16.68
N GLY A 15 4.78 18.02 17.98
CA GLY A 15 4.34 16.95 18.89
C GLY A 15 2.83 16.72 18.90
N LYS A 16 2.05 17.80 18.88
CA LYS A 16 0.59 17.70 18.73
C LYS A 16 0.15 17.08 17.42
N PHE A 17 0.83 17.39 16.32
CA PHE A 17 0.54 16.79 15.02
C PHE A 17 0.68 15.26 15.04
N PHE A 18 1.77 14.72 15.58
CA PHE A 18 1.94 13.25 15.72
C PHE A 18 0.90 12.63 16.67
N MET A 19 0.58 13.32 17.75
CA MET A 19 -0.48 12.90 18.66
C MET A 19 -1.82 12.79 17.93
N GLU A 20 -2.20 13.80 17.15
CA GLU A 20 -3.46 13.79 16.40
C GLU A 20 -3.48 12.73 15.31
N MET A 21 -2.37 12.46 14.62
CA MET A 21 -2.29 11.34 13.68
C MET A 21 -2.55 10.00 14.39
N SER A 22 -1.95 9.80 15.56
CA SER A 22 -2.14 8.58 16.37
C SER A 22 -3.58 8.45 16.88
N ARG A 23 -4.21 9.56 17.32
CA ARG A 23 -5.62 9.57 17.74
C ARG A 23 -6.55 9.21 16.58
N ARG A 24 -6.38 9.83 15.41
CA ARG A 24 -7.16 9.52 14.21
C ARG A 24 -7.04 8.04 13.85
N SER A 25 -5.82 7.49 13.90
CA SER A 25 -5.61 6.07 13.67
C SER A 25 -6.38 5.21 14.67
N LYS A 26 -6.35 5.54 15.97
CA LYS A 26 -7.10 4.84 17.01
C LYS A 26 -8.62 4.93 16.81
N GLU A 27 -9.12 6.04 16.33
CA GLU A 27 -10.54 6.29 16.04
C GLU A 27 -11.00 5.65 14.72
N GLY A 28 -10.13 4.95 14.01
CA GLY A 28 -10.46 4.31 12.73
C GLY A 28 -10.58 5.28 11.56
N ILE A 29 -10.16 6.54 11.73
CA ILE A 29 -10.19 7.55 10.66
C ILE A 29 -8.99 7.34 9.75
N PRO A 30 -9.18 6.95 8.48
CA PRO A 30 -8.07 6.66 7.59
C PRO A 30 -7.28 7.92 7.23
N THR A 31 -5.96 7.73 7.10
CA THR A 31 -5.03 8.77 6.67
C THR A 31 -4.30 8.33 5.40
N ILE A 32 -4.20 9.24 4.44
CA ILE A 32 -3.50 8.99 3.16
C ILE A 32 -2.46 10.08 2.99
N SER A 33 -1.21 9.69 2.80
CA SER A 33 -0.12 10.60 2.45
C SER A 33 0.24 10.47 0.98
N VAL A 34 0.32 11.61 0.30
CA VAL A 34 0.80 11.70 -1.09
C VAL A 34 2.08 12.52 -1.09
N VAL A 35 3.19 11.91 -1.50
CA VAL A 35 4.51 12.52 -1.45
C VAL A 35 4.96 12.88 -2.87
N PHE A 36 5.12 14.19 -3.13
CA PHE A 36 5.53 14.72 -4.43
C PHE A 36 6.99 15.20 -4.45
N GLY A 37 7.64 15.24 -3.30
CA GLY A 37 9.01 15.74 -3.16
C GLY A 37 9.68 15.17 -1.91
N ASN A 38 10.60 15.93 -1.33
CA ASN A 38 11.38 15.47 -0.18
C ASN A 38 10.58 15.56 1.13
N ALA A 39 10.44 14.43 1.79
CA ALA A 39 9.92 14.29 3.15
C ALA A 39 11.07 13.87 4.07
N THR A 40 11.71 14.85 4.72
CA THR A 40 12.97 14.65 5.47
C THR A 40 12.73 14.81 6.97
N ALA A 41 13.48 14.07 7.77
CA ALA A 41 13.48 14.11 9.25
C ALA A 41 12.05 13.94 9.81
N GLY A 42 11.54 14.91 10.57
CA GLY A 42 10.16 14.88 11.08
C GLY A 42 9.09 14.73 10.00
N GLY A 43 9.33 15.26 8.78
CA GLY A 43 8.43 15.12 7.64
C GLY A 43 8.31 13.68 7.11
N ALA A 44 9.34 12.85 7.32
CA ALA A 44 9.34 11.46 6.92
C ALA A 44 8.37 10.59 7.75
N TYR A 45 8.05 11.00 8.97
CA TYR A 45 7.09 10.31 9.81
C TYR A 45 5.66 10.39 9.26
N VAL A 46 5.32 11.44 8.50
CA VAL A 46 3.96 11.61 7.95
C VAL A 46 3.57 10.43 7.06
N PRO A 47 4.31 10.11 5.98
CA PRO A 47 4.02 8.90 5.19
C PRO A 47 4.22 7.60 5.99
N GLY A 48 5.19 7.54 6.90
CA GLY A 48 5.44 6.35 7.72
C GLY A 48 4.34 6.03 8.75
N MET A 49 3.59 7.03 9.21
CA MET A 49 2.48 6.89 10.17
C MET A 49 1.11 6.85 9.50
N SER A 50 1.01 7.15 8.21
CA SER A 50 -0.26 7.10 7.46
C SER A 50 -0.70 5.68 7.20
N ASP A 51 -2.01 5.46 7.11
CA ASP A 51 -2.58 4.17 6.73
C ASP A 51 -2.23 3.78 5.30
N TYR A 52 -2.11 4.79 4.43
CA TYR A 52 -1.71 4.62 3.03
C TYR A 52 -0.71 5.69 2.64
N SER A 53 0.32 5.29 1.91
CA SER A 53 1.34 6.17 1.35
C SER A 53 1.48 5.98 -0.15
N ILE A 54 1.42 7.09 -0.87
CA ILE A 54 1.56 7.16 -2.33
C ILE A 54 2.78 8.01 -2.62
N LEU A 55 3.79 7.44 -3.25
CA LEU A 55 5.03 8.15 -3.56
C LEU A 55 5.16 8.33 -5.08
N GLN A 56 5.45 9.57 -5.51
CA GLN A 56 5.72 9.86 -6.91
C GLN A 56 7.11 9.38 -7.31
N LYS A 57 7.18 8.57 -8.36
CA LYS A 57 8.43 8.05 -8.92
C LYS A 57 9.37 9.19 -9.33
N ASN A 58 10.66 9.03 -9.07
CA ASN A 58 11.74 9.97 -9.41
C ASN A 58 11.66 11.37 -8.75
N ALA A 59 10.62 11.65 -7.95
CA ALA A 59 10.45 12.93 -7.27
C ALA A 59 10.37 12.78 -5.76
N ALA A 60 9.54 11.86 -5.28
CA ALA A 60 9.34 11.65 -3.85
C ALA A 60 10.56 10.96 -3.21
N LYS A 61 11.00 11.51 -2.07
CA LYS A 61 12.07 10.96 -1.25
C LYS A 61 11.66 11.02 0.22
N VAL A 62 11.82 9.91 0.91
CA VAL A 62 11.45 9.79 2.33
C VAL A 62 12.66 9.23 3.08
N PHE A 63 13.29 10.03 3.92
CA PHE A 63 14.41 9.61 4.75
C PHE A 63 14.53 10.45 6.01
N LEU A 64 15.07 9.87 7.09
CA LEU A 64 15.30 10.59 8.35
C LEU A 64 16.47 11.53 8.25
N ALA A 65 17.51 11.13 7.52
CA ALA A 65 18.70 11.94 7.24
C ALA A 65 19.01 11.84 5.74
N GLY A 66 19.19 12.99 5.08
CA GLY A 66 19.62 13.03 3.67
C GLY A 66 21.11 12.72 3.50
N PRO A 67 21.59 12.53 2.24
CA PRO A 67 22.95 12.15 1.93
C PRO A 67 24.04 13.00 2.62
N PRO A 68 23.91 14.34 2.73
CA PRO A 68 24.93 15.14 3.42
C PRO A 68 25.10 14.77 4.91
N LEU A 69 23.99 14.45 5.61
CA LEU A 69 24.04 14.05 7.01
C LEU A 69 24.56 12.62 7.17
N VAL A 70 24.23 11.71 6.25
CA VAL A 70 24.79 10.35 6.21
C VAL A 70 26.29 10.44 6.03
N LYS A 71 26.78 11.21 5.05
CA LYS A 71 28.22 11.43 4.81
C LYS A 71 28.93 11.96 6.06
N MET A 72 28.31 12.92 6.75
CA MET A 72 28.92 13.51 7.96
C MET A 72 28.97 12.52 9.12
N ALA A 73 27.93 11.67 9.28
CA ALA A 73 27.81 10.76 10.41
C ALA A 73 28.60 9.46 10.23
N THR A 74 28.61 8.89 9.02
CA THR A 74 29.17 7.55 8.74
C THR A 74 30.32 7.56 7.76
N ASN A 75 30.62 8.71 7.15
CA ASN A 75 31.59 8.87 6.04
C ASN A 75 31.24 8.05 4.79
N GLU A 76 30.00 7.63 4.64
CA GLU A 76 29.48 6.91 3.47
C GLU A 76 28.90 7.88 2.44
N ASP A 77 29.15 7.65 1.16
CA ASP A 77 28.51 8.36 0.07
C ASP A 77 27.20 7.65 -0.26
N ALA A 78 26.08 8.34 -0.07
CA ALA A 78 24.75 7.82 -0.33
C ALA A 78 24.09 8.56 -1.50
N ASN A 79 23.38 7.80 -2.33
CA ASN A 79 22.52 8.36 -3.39
C ASN A 79 21.11 8.58 -2.84
N ASP A 80 20.49 9.71 -3.18
CA ASP A 80 19.13 10.06 -2.75
C ASP A 80 18.10 8.98 -3.06
N GLU A 81 18.16 8.41 -4.28
CA GLU A 81 17.19 7.40 -4.73
C GLU A 81 17.40 6.05 -4.01
N GLU A 82 18.64 5.68 -3.73
CA GLU A 82 18.97 4.46 -3.00
C GLU A 82 18.68 4.59 -1.51
N LEU A 83 18.89 5.79 -0.94
CA LEU A 83 18.67 6.06 0.47
C LEU A 83 17.18 6.15 0.82
N GLY A 84 16.38 6.81 0.00
CA GLY A 84 14.98 7.08 0.32
C GLY A 84 14.08 7.37 -0.86
N GLY A 85 14.45 6.95 -2.07
CA GLY A 85 13.66 7.17 -3.27
C GLY A 85 12.35 6.35 -3.29
N ALA A 86 11.39 6.83 -4.05
CA ALA A 86 10.07 6.20 -4.16
C ALA A 86 10.15 4.73 -4.63
N GLN A 87 11.06 4.43 -5.56
CA GLN A 87 11.24 3.07 -6.08
C GLN A 87 11.78 2.13 -4.99
N MET A 88 12.78 2.58 -4.22
CA MET A 88 13.33 1.82 -3.10
C MET A 88 12.25 1.55 -2.04
N HIS A 89 11.48 2.57 -1.67
CA HIS A 89 10.39 2.40 -0.70
C HIS A 89 9.24 1.52 -1.18
N SER A 90 8.98 1.47 -2.49
CA SER A 90 7.92 0.61 -3.02
C SER A 90 8.34 -0.85 -3.17
N SER A 91 9.64 -1.16 -3.30
CA SER A 91 10.10 -2.53 -3.61
C SER A 91 10.93 -3.18 -2.52
N ILE A 92 11.66 -2.40 -1.70
CA ILE A 92 12.59 -2.92 -0.70
C ILE A 92 12.09 -2.69 0.72
N SER A 93 11.81 -1.43 1.12
CA SER A 93 11.39 -1.14 2.49
C SER A 93 9.90 -1.41 2.74
N GLY A 94 9.08 -1.32 1.71
CA GLY A 94 7.62 -1.46 1.82
C GLY A 94 6.92 -0.28 2.48
N VAL A 95 7.57 0.88 2.64
CA VAL A 95 6.94 2.10 3.17
C VAL A 95 5.95 2.68 2.18
N SER A 96 6.25 2.64 0.87
CA SER A 96 5.33 3.08 -0.17
C SER A 96 4.32 1.98 -0.51
N ASP A 97 3.04 2.29 -0.37
CA ASP A 97 1.96 1.36 -0.74
C ASP A 97 1.66 1.41 -2.24
N PHE A 98 1.78 2.62 -2.82
CA PHE A 98 1.54 2.86 -4.23
C PHE A 98 2.65 3.73 -4.82
N LEU A 99 3.15 3.33 -5.99
CA LEU A 99 4.14 4.08 -6.75
C LEU A 99 3.44 4.79 -7.92
N ALA A 100 3.31 6.10 -7.84
CA ALA A 100 2.70 6.91 -8.88
C ALA A 100 3.73 7.33 -9.93
N LYS A 101 3.33 7.41 -11.19
CA LYS A 101 4.19 7.82 -12.31
C LYS A 101 4.48 9.33 -12.28
N ASP A 102 3.46 10.11 -11.98
CA ASP A 102 3.45 11.57 -11.93
C ASP A 102 2.38 12.06 -10.94
N GLU A 103 2.23 13.38 -10.80
CA GLU A 103 1.25 13.99 -9.89
C GLU A 103 -0.19 13.61 -10.25
N LYS A 104 -0.51 13.55 -11.54
CA LYS A 104 -1.85 13.20 -12.01
C LYS A 104 -2.22 11.77 -11.63
N ASP A 105 -1.31 10.85 -11.86
CA ASP A 105 -1.46 9.43 -11.49
C ASP A 105 -1.60 9.29 -9.96
N ALA A 106 -0.80 10.02 -9.18
CA ALA A 106 -0.91 10.02 -7.72
C ALA A 106 -2.29 10.48 -7.23
N LEU A 107 -2.86 11.51 -7.84
CA LEU A 107 -4.20 11.99 -7.53
C LEU A 107 -5.29 11.00 -7.96
N GLU A 108 -5.13 10.33 -9.11
CA GLU A 108 -6.07 9.29 -9.55
C GLU A 108 -6.04 8.06 -8.62
N ILE A 109 -4.85 7.60 -8.23
CA ILE A 109 -4.68 6.54 -7.22
C ILE A 109 -5.39 6.94 -5.92
N THR A 110 -5.17 8.18 -5.45
CA THR A 110 -5.80 8.72 -4.24
C THR A 110 -7.32 8.71 -4.33
N LYS A 111 -7.89 9.21 -5.42
CA LYS A 111 -9.35 9.22 -5.64
C LYS A 111 -9.94 7.81 -5.66
N ASN A 112 -9.27 6.89 -6.34
CA ASN A 112 -9.71 5.51 -6.42
C ASN A 112 -9.63 4.81 -5.05
N LEU A 113 -8.57 5.08 -4.30
CA LEU A 113 -8.39 4.57 -2.95
C LEU A 113 -9.48 5.09 -2.00
N ILE A 114 -9.78 6.41 -2.03
CA ILE A 114 -10.84 7.01 -1.22
C ILE A 114 -12.20 6.38 -1.51
N LYS A 115 -12.53 6.14 -2.78
CA LYS A 115 -13.78 5.46 -3.17
C LYS A 115 -13.90 4.06 -2.57
N LYS A 116 -12.77 3.37 -2.36
CA LYS A 116 -12.75 2.01 -1.81
C LYS A 116 -12.73 1.99 -0.28
N ILE A 117 -12.02 2.94 0.34
CA ILE A 117 -11.85 3.00 1.81
C ILE A 117 -13.07 3.64 2.47
N LYS A 118 -13.68 4.66 1.86
CA LYS A 118 -14.82 5.39 2.42
C LYS A 118 -16.07 4.54 2.37
N GLN A 119 -16.18 3.61 3.31
CA GLN A 119 -17.41 2.90 3.60
C GLN A 119 -17.76 3.23 5.05
N PRO A 120 -18.95 3.77 5.35
CA PRO A 120 -19.41 3.91 6.72
C PRO A 120 -19.42 2.54 7.40
N ALA A 121 -19.22 2.52 8.71
CA ALA A 121 -19.18 1.30 9.53
C ALA A 121 -20.45 0.41 9.42
N ASP A 122 -21.52 0.93 8.88
CA ASP A 122 -22.72 0.17 8.53
C ASP A 122 -22.58 -0.46 7.15
N ASN A 123 -21.95 -1.60 7.11
CA ASN A 123 -21.71 -2.44 5.92
C ASN A 123 -22.96 -3.03 5.26
N LYS A 124 -24.05 -2.32 5.22
CA LYS A 124 -25.24 -2.67 4.44
C LYS A 124 -25.14 -2.21 2.97
N TYR A 125 -24.00 -1.67 2.58
CA TYR A 125 -23.85 -1.07 1.25
C TYR A 125 -23.37 -2.09 0.22
N LYS A 126 -24.34 -2.84 -0.27
CA LYS A 126 -24.24 -3.45 -1.58
C LYS A 126 -24.32 -2.33 -2.61
N SER A 127 -23.26 -2.07 -3.33
CA SER A 127 -23.34 -1.31 -4.59
C SER A 127 -23.95 -2.20 -5.66
N ASP A 128 -24.35 -1.61 -6.79
CA ASP A 128 -24.75 -2.41 -7.94
C ASP A 128 -23.65 -3.40 -8.30
N ALA A 129 -24.02 -4.68 -8.36
CA ALA A 129 -23.12 -5.73 -8.76
C ALA A 129 -22.84 -5.63 -10.26
N SER A 130 -21.62 -5.80 -10.66
CA SER A 130 -21.24 -5.84 -12.07
C SER A 130 -20.54 -7.17 -12.40
N SER A 131 -20.89 -7.74 -13.55
CA SER A 131 -20.27 -8.98 -13.98
C SER A 131 -18.77 -8.77 -14.28
N PRO A 132 -17.94 -9.78 -14.03
CA PRO A 132 -16.57 -9.76 -14.51
C PRO A 132 -16.50 -9.57 -16.04
N LYS A 133 -15.48 -8.85 -16.50
CA LYS A 133 -15.21 -8.66 -17.96
C LYS A 133 -14.67 -9.92 -18.62
N PHE A 134 -14.05 -10.81 -17.84
CA PHE A 134 -13.48 -12.08 -18.31
C PHE A 134 -14.45 -13.25 -18.05
N VAL A 135 -14.41 -14.24 -18.93
CA VAL A 135 -15.32 -15.40 -18.87
C VAL A 135 -14.92 -16.32 -17.70
N LYS A 136 -15.90 -16.69 -16.88
CA LYS A 136 -15.66 -17.56 -15.70
C LYS A 136 -15.11 -18.94 -16.05
N ASP A 137 -15.57 -19.52 -17.17
CA ASP A 137 -15.17 -20.88 -17.59
C ASP A 137 -13.68 -20.98 -17.96
N GLU A 138 -13.04 -19.84 -18.25
CA GLU A 138 -11.59 -19.78 -18.49
C GLU A 138 -10.76 -20.08 -17.23
N ILE A 139 -11.34 -20.07 -16.03
CA ILE A 139 -10.67 -20.39 -14.77
C ILE A 139 -9.98 -21.77 -14.85
N ILE A 140 -10.65 -22.74 -15.48
CA ILE A 140 -10.11 -24.10 -15.64
C ILE A 140 -8.80 -24.09 -16.42
N GLY A 141 -8.64 -23.16 -17.38
CA GLY A 141 -7.43 -23.03 -18.19
C GLY A 141 -6.29 -22.26 -17.52
N ILE A 142 -6.58 -21.51 -16.45
CA ILE A 142 -5.57 -20.70 -15.73
C ILE A 142 -4.78 -21.55 -14.75
N ILE A 143 -5.45 -22.43 -14.03
CA ILE A 143 -4.81 -23.30 -13.04
C ILE A 143 -4.15 -24.47 -13.81
N PRO A 144 -2.82 -24.55 -13.81
CA PRO A 144 -2.15 -25.59 -14.58
C PRO A 144 -2.38 -26.96 -13.94
N SER A 145 -2.59 -27.99 -14.77
CA SER A 145 -2.68 -29.39 -14.31
C SER A 145 -1.38 -29.85 -13.64
N ASN A 146 -0.25 -29.29 -14.03
CA ASN A 146 1.03 -29.52 -13.36
C ASN A 146 1.21 -28.51 -12.23
N LEU A 147 1.04 -28.94 -10.99
CA LEU A 147 1.16 -28.10 -9.77
C LEU A 147 2.54 -27.47 -9.57
N LYS A 148 3.57 -27.88 -10.29
CA LYS A 148 4.89 -27.25 -10.27
C LYS A 148 4.96 -25.99 -11.16
N LYS A 149 4.00 -25.80 -12.06
CA LYS A 149 3.92 -24.59 -12.88
C LYS A 149 3.24 -23.46 -12.09
N ARG A 150 3.84 -22.29 -12.13
CA ARG A 150 3.26 -21.07 -11.54
C ARG A 150 2.22 -20.48 -12.49
N PHE A 151 1.20 -19.86 -11.93
CA PHE A 151 0.27 -19.00 -12.65
C PHE A 151 0.13 -17.68 -11.91
N ASP A 152 -0.30 -16.64 -12.61
CA ASP A 152 -0.54 -15.35 -11.95
C ASP A 152 -1.93 -15.37 -11.32
N ILE A 153 -1.98 -15.25 -10.00
CA ILE A 153 -3.22 -15.24 -9.22
C ILE A 153 -4.14 -14.07 -9.60
N ARG A 154 -3.60 -12.98 -10.17
CA ARG A 154 -4.37 -11.85 -10.67
C ARG A 154 -5.34 -12.25 -11.78
N GLU A 155 -4.90 -13.15 -12.64
CA GLU A 155 -5.74 -13.69 -13.73
C GLU A 155 -6.93 -14.48 -13.19
N LEU A 156 -6.74 -15.24 -12.12
CA LEU A 156 -7.84 -15.90 -11.43
C LEU A 156 -8.82 -14.87 -10.84
N VAL A 157 -8.30 -13.90 -10.09
CA VAL A 157 -9.11 -12.88 -9.41
C VAL A 157 -9.96 -12.07 -10.38
N LYS A 158 -9.42 -11.66 -11.52
CA LYS A 158 -10.15 -10.91 -12.58
C LYS A 158 -11.41 -11.61 -13.06
N ARG A 159 -11.52 -12.93 -12.94
CA ARG A 159 -12.64 -13.71 -13.47
C ARG A 159 -13.83 -13.89 -12.52
N PHE A 160 -13.68 -13.44 -11.26
CA PHE A 160 -14.79 -13.53 -10.31
C PHE A 160 -15.10 -12.24 -9.54
N VAL A 161 -14.23 -11.22 -9.64
CA VAL A 161 -14.50 -9.92 -9.01
C VAL A 161 -15.27 -8.99 -9.93
N ASP A 162 -16.01 -8.07 -9.35
CA ASP A 162 -16.85 -7.12 -10.07
C ASP A 162 -16.03 -6.28 -11.06
N SER A 163 -16.53 -6.16 -12.30
CA SER A 163 -15.87 -5.45 -13.41
C SER A 163 -14.44 -5.92 -13.72
N SER A 164 -13.99 -7.02 -13.14
CA SER A 164 -12.59 -7.47 -13.18
C SER A 164 -11.60 -6.42 -12.63
N GLU A 165 -12.07 -5.56 -11.73
CA GLU A 165 -11.31 -4.42 -11.21
C GLU A 165 -10.92 -4.61 -9.75
N PHE A 166 -9.66 -4.31 -9.46
CA PHE A 166 -9.13 -4.30 -8.10
C PHE A 166 -8.05 -3.22 -7.95
N ILE A 167 -7.79 -2.82 -6.71
CA ILE A 167 -6.66 -1.97 -6.36
C ILE A 167 -5.66 -2.86 -5.62
N GLU A 168 -4.53 -3.16 -6.26
CA GLU A 168 -3.47 -3.96 -5.64
C GLU A 168 -2.70 -3.13 -4.62
N PHE A 169 -2.56 -3.67 -3.42
CA PHE A 169 -1.81 -3.08 -2.31
C PHE A 169 -0.35 -3.53 -2.37
N LYS A 170 0.59 -2.59 -2.35
CA LYS A 170 2.05 -2.85 -2.38
C LYS A 170 2.46 -3.79 -3.52
N GLU A 171 2.08 -3.47 -4.74
CA GLU A 171 2.33 -4.31 -5.93
C GLU A 171 3.80 -4.71 -6.08
N ASN A 172 4.72 -3.79 -5.80
CA ASN A 172 6.16 -3.98 -5.97
C ASN A 172 6.83 -4.66 -4.76
N TYR A 173 6.20 -4.68 -3.58
CA TYR A 173 6.73 -5.25 -2.35
C TYR A 173 6.11 -6.62 -2.06
N GLY A 174 6.94 -7.58 -1.60
CA GLY A 174 6.45 -8.91 -1.26
C GLY A 174 5.66 -9.55 -2.41
N ARG A 175 6.21 -9.56 -3.62
CA ARG A 175 5.53 -9.89 -4.88
C ARG A 175 4.96 -11.31 -4.97
N THR A 176 5.36 -12.20 -4.06
CA THR A 176 4.80 -13.55 -3.94
C THR A 176 3.53 -13.60 -3.09
N MET A 177 3.08 -12.45 -2.59
CA MET A 177 1.79 -12.25 -1.95
C MET A 177 1.00 -11.19 -2.72
N PHE A 178 -0.19 -11.54 -3.14
CA PHE A 178 -1.15 -10.62 -3.74
C PHE A 178 -2.15 -10.17 -2.69
N CYS A 179 -2.29 -8.85 -2.51
CA CYS A 179 -3.29 -8.26 -1.63
C CYS A 179 -4.03 -7.17 -2.41
N CYS A 180 -5.34 -7.19 -2.42
CA CYS A 180 -6.09 -6.17 -3.15
C CYS A 180 -7.44 -5.83 -2.50
N TRP A 181 -7.89 -4.61 -2.75
CA TRP A 181 -9.24 -4.15 -2.49
C TRP A 181 -10.10 -4.30 -3.74
N THR A 182 -11.28 -4.90 -3.60
CA THR A 182 -12.20 -5.12 -4.72
C THR A 182 -13.65 -5.24 -4.23
N LYS A 183 -14.55 -5.66 -5.13
CA LYS A 183 -15.94 -6.03 -4.80
C LYS A 183 -16.28 -7.38 -5.41
N ILE A 184 -17.16 -8.12 -4.74
CA ILE A 184 -17.77 -9.35 -5.25
C ILE A 184 -19.28 -9.22 -5.05
N ASN A 185 -20.03 -9.28 -6.14
CA ASN A 185 -21.47 -9.08 -6.15
C ASN A 185 -21.91 -7.76 -5.45
N GLY A 186 -21.15 -6.70 -5.64
CA GLY A 186 -21.37 -5.38 -5.04
C GLY A 186 -20.86 -5.23 -3.61
N TYR A 187 -20.40 -6.30 -2.94
CA TYR A 187 -19.87 -6.22 -1.58
C TYR A 187 -18.37 -5.93 -1.60
N PRO A 188 -17.90 -4.94 -0.83
CA PRO A 188 -16.47 -4.67 -0.69
C PRO A 188 -15.77 -5.81 0.04
N ILE A 189 -14.60 -6.19 -0.44
CA ILE A 189 -13.80 -7.28 0.12
C ILE A 189 -12.32 -7.03 -0.09
N GLY A 190 -11.50 -7.44 0.87
CA GLY A 190 -10.06 -7.58 0.71
C GLY A 190 -9.72 -9.01 0.29
N ILE A 191 -8.83 -9.18 -0.68
CA ILE A 191 -8.34 -10.50 -1.09
C ILE A 191 -6.87 -10.60 -0.72
N ILE A 192 -6.50 -11.70 -0.06
CA ILE A 192 -5.11 -12.11 0.20
C ILE A 192 -4.89 -13.45 -0.49
N ALA A 193 -3.94 -13.50 -1.41
CA ALA A 193 -3.68 -14.69 -2.20
C ALA A 193 -2.19 -14.94 -2.42
N ASN A 194 -1.81 -16.20 -2.51
CA ASN A 194 -0.44 -16.58 -2.82
C ASN A 194 -0.16 -16.46 -4.32
N ASN A 195 1.00 -15.90 -4.63
CA ASN A 195 1.59 -15.91 -5.97
C ASN A 195 2.97 -16.59 -5.96
N GLY A 196 3.18 -17.52 -5.03
CA GLY A 196 4.42 -18.27 -4.82
C GLY A 196 4.71 -18.55 -3.35
N VAL A 197 5.99 -18.78 -3.02
CA VAL A 197 6.48 -19.01 -1.66
C VAL A 197 6.29 -17.75 -0.79
N ILE A 198 5.95 -17.93 0.46
CA ILE A 198 5.79 -16.83 1.42
C ILE A 198 7.16 -16.48 2.03
N PHE A 199 7.69 -15.32 1.66
CA PHE A 199 8.88 -14.72 2.24
C PHE A 199 8.53 -13.72 3.35
N ILE A 200 9.53 -13.20 4.06
CA ILE A 200 9.36 -12.22 5.14
C ILE A 200 8.58 -10.98 4.65
N GLU A 201 8.93 -10.44 3.49
CA GLU A 201 8.27 -9.27 2.90
C GLU A 201 6.80 -9.58 2.55
N SER A 202 6.54 -10.78 2.08
CA SER A 202 5.17 -11.26 1.76
C SER A 202 4.32 -11.35 3.02
N ALA A 203 4.87 -11.88 4.10
CA ALA A 203 4.19 -11.94 5.40
C ALA A 203 3.93 -10.53 5.97
N ARG A 204 4.91 -9.62 5.90
CA ARG A 204 4.74 -8.22 6.31
C ARG A 204 3.66 -7.50 5.51
N LYS A 205 3.63 -7.69 4.18
CA LYS A 205 2.58 -7.15 3.31
C LYS A 205 1.20 -7.64 3.74
N ALA A 206 1.04 -8.95 3.93
CA ALA A 206 -0.23 -9.54 4.37
C ALA A 206 -0.65 -9.03 5.75
N THR A 207 0.27 -8.94 6.71
CA THR A 207 0.02 -8.40 8.05
C THR A 207 -0.52 -6.98 8.00
N HIS A 208 0.15 -6.10 7.27
CA HIS A 208 -0.29 -4.71 7.11
C HIS A 208 -1.68 -4.64 6.46
N PHE A 209 -1.91 -5.43 5.41
CA PHE A 209 -3.22 -5.47 4.74
C PHE A 209 -4.35 -5.96 5.65
N ILE A 210 -4.10 -6.97 6.49
CA ILE A 210 -5.05 -7.46 7.49
C ILE A 210 -5.39 -6.36 8.51
N GLN A 211 -4.40 -5.60 8.98
CA GLN A 211 -4.62 -4.48 9.89
C GLN A 211 -5.51 -3.40 9.28
N LEU A 212 -5.28 -3.05 8.00
CA LEU A 212 -6.11 -2.10 7.27
C LEU A 212 -7.55 -2.62 7.07
N ALA A 213 -7.70 -3.90 6.73
CA ALA A 213 -9.00 -4.54 6.59
C ALA A 213 -9.78 -4.54 7.91
N ASN A 214 -9.12 -4.88 9.02
CA ASN A 214 -9.72 -4.82 10.35
C ASN A 214 -10.15 -3.40 10.72
N LYS A 215 -9.31 -2.41 10.46
CA LYS A 215 -9.61 -0.99 10.73
C LYS A 215 -10.82 -0.49 9.95
N SER A 216 -11.01 -0.96 8.73
CA SER A 216 -12.14 -0.61 7.86
C SER A 216 -13.34 -1.54 7.95
N ASN A 217 -13.31 -2.54 8.86
CA ASN A 217 -14.33 -3.61 8.96
C ASN A 217 -14.62 -4.28 7.61
N THR A 218 -13.61 -4.44 6.77
CA THR A 218 -13.74 -5.06 5.45
C THR A 218 -13.50 -6.56 5.54
N PRO A 219 -14.42 -7.42 5.07
CA PRO A 219 -14.22 -8.87 5.03
C PRO A 219 -12.98 -9.24 4.22
N LEU A 220 -12.34 -10.35 4.59
CA LEU A 220 -11.18 -10.90 3.89
C LEU A 220 -11.49 -12.25 3.25
N LEU A 221 -11.10 -12.40 1.99
CA LEU A 221 -11.05 -13.67 1.29
C LEU A 221 -9.60 -14.14 1.17
N PHE A 222 -9.30 -15.32 1.69
CA PHE A 222 -8.00 -15.97 1.56
C PHE A 222 -8.03 -17.01 0.45
N ILE A 223 -7.12 -16.89 -0.51
CA ILE A 223 -6.96 -17.86 -1.61
C ILE A 223 -5.59 -18.51 -1.46
N HIS A 224 -5.57 -19.80 -1.17
CA HIS A 224 -4.35 -20.53 -0.87
C HIS A 224 -3.87 -21.38 -2.04
N ASN A 225 -2.63 -21.13 -2.46
CA ASN A 225 -1.84 -22.02 -3.29
C ASN A 225 -0.39 -21.98 -2.78
N THR A 226 -0.21 -22.41 -1.53
CA THR A 226 1.05 -22.25 -0.81
C THR A 226 1.91 -23.49 -0.98
N THR A 227 3.12 -23.29 -1.50
CA THR A 227 4.14 -24.34 -1.61
C THR A 227 5.06 -24.39 -0.38
N GLY A 228 5.13 -23.31 0.42
CA GLY A 228 5.95 -23.24 1.62
C GLY A 228 6.24 -21.82 2.10
N PHE A 229 6.95 -21.78 3.20
CA PHE A 229 7.46 -20.54 3.84
C PHE A 229 8.98 -20.57 3.78
N MET A 230 9.58 -19.40 3.58
CA MET A 230 11.04 -19.21 3.60
C MET A 230 11.43 -17.95 4.37
#